data_9c46a657837c1238bb25d8b7140eec2c
#
_entry.id   9c46a657837c1238bb25d8b7140eec2c
#
_cell.length_a   1.000
_cell.length_b   1.000
_cell.length_c   1.000
_cell.angle_alpha   90.00
_cell.angle_beta   90.00
_cell.angle_gamma   90.00
#
_symmetry.space_group_name_H-M   'P 1'
#
loop_
_entity.id
_entity.type
_entity.pdbx_description
1 polymer ?
#
loop_
_entity_poly.entity_id
_entity_poly.type
_entity_poly.pdbx_seq_one_letter_code
_entity_poly.pdbx_strand_id
1 'polypeptide(L)'
;MTEVVVVGGGPAGSTAAALLAKNGVSVMLLERETFPRYHIGESITYSCRGVLDYVGALEKIEARGYTRKTGVLLRWGQELDWAIDWTAQFGPDVRSWQVDRSDFDKVLLDHAADCGAEIVQQAQVKRVVFEDGRAVGVQWSGPGDSEPKITTADVVIDASGRAGLISAQHFRDRRATEIFRNVAIWGYWDGGELLPDSPAGAINVISSPEGWYWVIPLSGDRFSVGFVTHKSVFTERRKDYASLDDMLAALVQESPTVRDAMAGGKVRPGARVEQDFSYAADSFCGPGHFLVGDAACFLDPLLSTGVHLAVYSGLLSAASVLSIQNGDVSEAEAYAFYESRYRNAYERLFTLVAGFYQKHAGKDRYFELAKALTRDHKELDGGADLAFGEITSGITDLREAKDDTGLGDRPIRESVEQAAARRSKVQDLLSATEQAQQRAEAGLPNTGGDRGRSRVQIDADDLYDAASGLHLVMEPRLGIQRVAVPSVS
;
A
#
# COMPACT_ATOMS: atom_id res chain seq x y z
N MET A 1 -5.33 -12.53 -30.01
CA MET A 1 -6.34 -12.83 -28.96
C MET A 1 -5.77 -12.25 -27.68
N THR A 2 -6.53 -11.50 -26.89
CA THR A 2 -6.02 -10.89 -25.66
C THR A 2 -5.84 -11.97 -24.61
N GLU A 3 -4.64 -12.12 -24.06
CA GLU A 3 -4.35 -13.13 -23.02
C GLU A 3 -4.67 -12.58 -21.63
N VAL A 4 -4.38 -11.30 -21.40
CA VAL A 4 -4.62 -10.64 -20.12
C VAL A 4 -5.34 -9.33 -20.32
N VAL A 5 -6.44 -9.12 -19.56
CA VAL A 5 -7.09 -7.84 -19.44
C VAL A 5 -6.76 -7.25 -18.07
N VAL A 6 -6.21 -6.02 -18.06
CA VAL A 6 -5.95 -5.23 -16.86
C VAL A 6 -6.99 -4.12 -16.76
N VAL A 7 -7.68 -4.01 -15.63
CA VAL A 7 -8.72 -3.00 -15.41
C VAL A 7 -8.24 -1.91 -14.47
N GLY A 8 -7.89 -0.76 -15.01
CA GLY A 8 -7.37 0.41 -14.31
C GLY A 8 -5.90 0.70 -14.60
N GLY A 9 -5.61 1.95 -14.97
CA GLY A 9 -4.30 2.46 -15.37
C GLY A 9 -3.50 3.14 -14.25
N GLY A 10 -3.85 2.89 -12.98
CA GLY A 10 -3.08 3.36 -11.84
C GLY A 10 -1.74 2.61 -11.68
N PRO A 11 -0.95 2.92 -10.64
CA PRO A 11 0.39 2.32 -10.47
C PRO A 11 0.41 0.79 -10.49
N ALA A 12 -0.59 0.12 -9.89
CA ALA A 12 -0.68 -1.33 -9.88
C ALA A 12 -0.91 -1.91 -11.28
N GLY A 13 -1.93 -1.41 -11.99
CA GLY A 13 -2.28 -1.92 -13.32
C GLY A 13 -1.22 -1.61 -14.35
N SER A 14 -0.65 -0.40 -14.34
CA SER A 14 0.43 0.00 -15.25
C SER A 14 1.69 -0.84 -15.02
N THR A 15 2.04 -1.16 -13.75
CA THR A 15 3.17 -2.04 -13.42
C THR A 15 2.93 -3.46 -13.94
N ALA A 16 1.76 -4.04 -13.67
CA ALA A 16 1.43 -5.39 -14.14
C ALA A 16 1.42 -5.46 -15.68
N ALA A 17 0.77 -4.49 -16.34
CA ALA A 17 0.69 -4.43 -17.80
C ALA A 17 2.07 -4.29 -18.45
N ALA A 18 2.93 -3.40 -17.93
CA ALA A 18 4.28 -3.22 -18.44
C ALA A 18 5.11 -4.50 -18.34
N LEU A 19 5.08 -5.17 -17.17
CA LEU A 19 5.84 -6.40 -16.94
C LEU A 19 5.35 -7.54 -17.83
N LEU A 20 4.06 -7.72 -17.97
CA LEU A 20 3.49 -8.76 -18.82
C LEU A 20 3.81 -8.51 -20.30
N ALA A 21 3.55 -7.30 -20.79
CA ALA A 21 3.83 -6.94 -22.20
C ALA A 21 5.32 -7.05 -22.54
N LYS A 22 6.22 -6.57 -21.64
CA LYS A 22 7.68 -6.71 -21.79
C LYS A 22 8.12 -8.18 -21.92
N ASN A 23 7.37 -9.11 -21.35
CA ASN A 23 7.61 -10.55 -21.43
C ASN A 23 6.81 -11.25 -22.54
N GLY A 24 6.23 -10.50 -23.49
CA GLY A 24 5.59 -11.02 -24.68
C GLY A 24 4.13 -11.43 -24.54
N VAL A 25 3.50 -11.16 -23.40
CA VAL A 25 2.06 -11.43 -23.18
C VAL A 25 1.21 -10.37 -23.87
N SER A 26 0.14 -10.79 -24.55
CA SER A 26 -0.82 -9.88 -25.16
C SER A 26 -1.73 -9.25 -24.09
N VAL A 27 -1.47 -7.99 -23.75
CA VAL A 27 -2.15 -7.27 -22.67
C VAL A 27 -3.01 -6.14 -23.21
N MET A 28 -4.29 -6.09 -22.78
CA MET A 28 -5.17 -4.93 -22.97
C MET A 28 -5.43 -4.29 -21.61
N LEU A 29 -5.07 -3.01 -21.44
CA LEU A 29 -5.37 -2.22 -20.25
C LEU A 29 -6.51 -1.25 -20.53
N LEU A 30 -7.58 -1.35 -19.72
CA LEU A 30 -8.79 -0.53 -19.81
C LEU A 30 -8.82 0.49 -18.69
N GLU A 31 -8.75 1.78 -19.02
CA GLU A 31 -8.79 2.89 -18.05
C GLU A 31 -10.02 3.77 -18.30
N ARG A 32 -10.79 4.04 -17.26
CA ARG A 32 -12.05 4.81 -17.39
C ARG A 32 -11.82 6.32 -17.64
N GLU A 33 -10.70 6.86 -17.14
CA GLU A 33 -10.39 8.28 -17.25
C GLU A 33 -9.40 8.56 -18.38
N THR A 34 -9.19 9.84 -18.69
CA THR A 34 -8.12 10.30 -19.56
C THR A 34 -6.99 10.82 -18.71
N PHE A 35 -5.77 10.32 -18.93
CA PHE A 35 -4.59 10.81 -18.25
C PHE A 35 -3.99 12.05 -18.94
N PRO A 36 -3.39 13.01 -18.18
CA PRO A 36 -3.20 12.96 -16.72
C PRO A 36 -4.48 13.18 -15.93
N ARG A 37 -4.65 12.47 -14.83
CA ARG A 37 -5.78 12.63 -13.91
C ARG A 37 -5.30 12.84 -12.49
N TYR A 38 -6.07 13.57 -11.69
CA TYR A 38 -5.76 13.78 -10.28
C TYR A 38 -5.89 12.48 -9.47
N HIS A 39 -4.94 12.26 -8.55
CA HIS A 39 -5.04 11.26 -7.48
C HIS A 39 -4.28 11.73 -6.25
N ILE A 40 -4.68 11.30 -5.05
CA ILE A 40 -3.92 11.51 -3.82
C ILE A 40 -2.91 10.36 -3.60
N GLY A 41 -1.92 10.56 -2.71
CA GLY A 41 -0.87 9.59 -2.41
C GLY A 41 0.46 9.98 -3.04
N GLU A 42 0.97 11.13 -2.64
CA GLU A 42 2.09 11.85 -3.26
C GLU A 42 3.45 11.44 -2.68
N SER A 43 3.44 10.84 -1.48
CA SER A 43 4.66 10.40 -0.80
C SER A 43 4.95 8.95 -1.13
N ILE A 44 6.07 8.66 -1.79
CA ILE A 44 6.44 7.34 -2.27
C ILE A 44 7.48 6.72 -1.34
N THR A 45 7.43 5.39 -1.11
CA THR A 45 8.42 4.65 -0.34
C THR A 45 9.56 4.15 -1.23
N TYR A 46 10.71 3.87 -0.62
CA TYR A 46 11.92 3.45 -1.36
C TYR A 46 11.73 2.14 -2.16
N SER A 47 10.99 1.19 -1.63
CA SER A 47 10.73 -0.10 -2.29
C SER A 47 10.15 0.02 -3.70
N CYS A 48 9.38 1.08 -3.96
CA CYS A 48 8.87 1.36 -5.29
C CYS A 48 10.00 1.53 -6.31
N ARG A 49 11.14 2.11 -5.89
CA ARG A 49 12.29 2.35 -6.78
C ARG A 49 12.81 1.05 -7.38
N GLY A 50 12.99 -0.01 -6.58
CA GLY A 50 13.48 -1.30 -7.08
C GLY A 50 12.52 -1.97 -8.06
N VAL A 51 11.21 -1.86 -7.82
CA VAL A 51 10.21 -2.38 -8.76
C VAL A 51 10.20 -1.56 -10.06
N LEU A 52 10.24 -0.23 -9.95
CA LEU A 52 10.20 0.67 -11.11
C LEU A 52 11.48 0.60 -11.95
N ASP A 53 12.62 0.31 -11.33
CA ASP A 53 13.88 0.01 -12.03
C ASP A 53 13.75 -1.28 -12.84
N TYR A 54 13.28 -2.34 -12.22
CA TYR A 54 13.07 -3.63 -12.88
C TYR A 54 12.06 -3.55 -14.04
N VAL A 55 10.99 -2.81 -13.86
CA VAL A 55 10.02 -2.52 -14.94
C VAL A 55 10.70 -1.79 -16.10
N GLY A 56 11.69 -0.93 -15.81
CA GLY A 56 12.39 -0.07 -16.76
C GLY A 56 11.84 1.36 -16.83
N ALA A 57 11.03 1.76 -15.84
CA ALA A 57 10.43 3.10 -15.78
C ALA A 57 11.29 4.12 -15.00
N LEU A 58 12.32 3.66 -14.28
CA LEU A 58 13.09 4.48 -13.33
C LEU A 58 13.66 5.75 -13.96
N GLU A 59 14.34 5.65 -15.12
CA GLU A 59 14.93 6.80 -15.79
C GLU A 59 13.89 7.85 -16.19
N LYS A 60 12.72 7.42 -16.65
CA LYS A 60 11.61 8.31 -17.00
C LYS A 60 11.07 9.07 -15.78
N ILE A 61 11.03 8.41 -14.62
CA ILE A 61 10.61 9.00 -13.35
C ILE A 61 11.66 9.97 -12.82
N GLU A 62 12.94 9.60 -12.84
CA GLU A 62 14.05 10.49 -12.40
C GLU A 62 14.13 11.75 -13.27
N ALA A 63 13.85 11.64 -14.58
CA ALA A 63 13.83 12.78 -15.50
C ALA A 63 12.74 13.83 -15.18
N ARG A 64 11.71 13.46 -14.37
CA ARG A 64 10.64 14.40 -13.98
C ARG A 64 11.10 15.44 -12.94
N GLY A 65 12.20 15.20 -12.24
CA GLY A 65 12.72 16.13 -11.24
C GLY A 65 11.83 16.28 -10.01
N TYR A 66 11.14 15.23 -9.60
CA TYR A 66 10.37 15.22 -8.35
C TYR A 66 11.23 15.51 -7.13
N THR A 67 10.63 16.06 -6.08
CA THR A 67 11.30 16.25 -4.81
C THR A 67 11.84 14.92 -4.27
N ARG A 68 13.15 14.85 -4.04
CA ARG A 68 13.79 13.65 -3.49
C ARG A 68 13.39 13.50 -2.03
N LYS A 69 12.92 12.31 -1.66
CA LYS A 69 12.56 11.92 -0.31
C LYS A 69 13.59 10.96 0.25
N THR A 70 14.26 11.35 1.33
CA THR A 70 15.28 10.52 1.98
C THR A 70 14.81 9.92 3.30
N GLY A 71 13.56 10.15 3.70
CA GLY A 71 13.06 9.61 4.95
C GLY A 71 11.70 10.14 5.35
N VAL A 72 11.43 10.05 6.64
CA VAL A 72 10.22 10.53 7.29
C VAL A 72 10.57 11.17 8.64
N LEU A 73 9.85 12.24 9.02
CA LEU A 73 9.89 12.77 10.38
C LEU A 73 8.53 12.58 11.01
N LEU A 74 8.50 11.96 12.19
CA LEU A 74 7.30 11.76 12.99
C LEU A 74 7.39 12.63 14.26
N ARG A 75 6.44 13.55 14.43
CA ARG A 75 6.16 14.25 15.69
C ARG A 75 4.90 13.63 16.27
N TRP A 76 5.06 12.58 17.08
CA TRP A 76 3.95 11.77 17.55
C TRP A 76 3.87 11.73 19.08
N GLY A 77 2.74 12.20 19.61
CA GLY A 77 2.55 12.32 21.06
C GLY A 77 3.32 13.49 21.68
N GLN A 78 3.83 13.28 22.89
CA GLN A 78 4.60 14.28 23.65
C GLN A 78 6.10 14.01 23.64
N GLU A 79 6.55 13.05 22.87
CA GLU A 79 7.95 12.66 22.77
C GLU A 79 8.72 13.54 21.78
N LEU A 80 10.04 13.36 21.77
CA LEU A 80 10.91 14.02 20.81
C LEU A 80 10.61 13.55 19.39
N ASP A 81 10.90 14.40 18.40
CA ASP A 81 10.78 14.09 16.99
C ASP A 81 11.59 12.84 16.61
N TRP A 82 11.04 12.01 15.74
CA TRP A 82 11.70 10.81 15.22
C TRP A 82 12.05 11.06 13.76
N ALA A 83 13.24 11.47 13.51
CA ALA A 83 13.76 11.56 12.16
C ALA A 83 14.30 10.18 11.74
N ILE A 84 13.72 9.60 10.72
CA ILE A 84 14.16 8.35 10.12
C ILE A 84 14.76 8.70 8.77
N ASP A 85 16.08 8.74 8.72
CA ASP A 85 16.83 9.03 7.51
C ASP A 85 17.31 7.72 6.88
N TRP A 86 16.65 7.34 5.79
CA TRP A 86 16.98 6.12 5.05
C TRP A 86 18.38 6.15 4.46
N THR A 87 18.87 7.35 4.09
CA THR A 87 20.22 7.45 3.53
C THR A 87 21.29 7.22 4.58
N ALA A 88 21.05 7.66 5.81
CA ALA A 88 21.92 7.39 6.94
C ALA A 88 21.88 5.93 7.41
N GLN A 89 20.68 5.30 7.35
CA GLN A 89 20.52 3.92 7.82
C GLN A 89 20.96 2.87 6.80
N PHE A 90 20.66 3.08 5.52
CA PHE A 90 20.80 2.05 4.47
C PHE A 90 21.74 2.46 3.31
N GLY A 91 22.26 3.67 3.35
CA GLY A 91 23.19 4.19 2.33
C GLY A 91 22.60 5.27 1.42
N PRO A 92 23.48 6.04 0.72
CA PRO A 92 23.12 7.29 0.05
C PRO A 92 22.15 7.13 -1.12
N ASP A 93 21.99 5.92 -1.65
CA ASP A 93 21.09 5.60 -2.75
C ASP A 93 19.69 5.19 -2.30
N VAL A 94 19.48 5.00 -0.99
CA VAL A 94 18.18 4.63 -0.43
C VAL A 94 17.30 5.88 -0.29
N ARG A 95 16.69 6.28 -1.40
CA ARG A 95 15.84 7.46 -1.53
C ARG A 95 14.67 7.19 -2.45
N SER A 96 13.61 7.97 -2.28
CA SER A 96 12.40 7.93 -3.11
C SER A 96 12.01 9.34 -3.55
N TRP A 97 10.71 9.58 -3.74
CA TRP A 97 10.19 10.86 -4.25
C TRP A 97 8.92 11.29 -3.55
N GLN A 98 8.70 12.61 -3.57
CA GLN A 98 7.39 13.20 -3.39
C GLN A 98 6.91 13.61 -4.79
N VAL A 99 5.81 13.05 -5.26
CA VAL A 99 5.39 13.13 -6.66
C VAL A 99 4.07 13.89 -6.85
N ASP A 100 3.93 14.51 -8.01
CA ASP A 100 2.60 14.83 -8.53
C ASP A 100 2.02 13.55 -9.15
N ARG A 101 0.98 13.01 -8.54
CA ARG A 101 0.38 11.73 -8.94
C ARG A 101 -0.22 11.77 -10.34
N SER A 102 -0.69 12.93 -10.80
CA SER A 102 -1.23 13.04 -12.15
C SER A 102 -0.17 12.78 -13.21
N ASP A 103 1.03 13.31 -12.98
CA ASP A 103 2.18 13.12 -13.85
C ASP A 103 2.84 11.75 -13.64
N PHE A 104 3.05 11.33 -12.39
CA PHE A 104 3.65 10.04 -12.05
C PHE A 104 2.86 8.87 -12.61
N ASP A 105 1.54 8.85 -12.40
CA ASP A 105 0.68 7.78 -12.89
C ASP A 105 0.67 7.76 -14.44
N LYS A 106 0.70 8.94 -15.08
CA LYS A 106 0.80 9.03 -16.54
C LYS A 106 2.10 8.47 -17.07
N VAL A 107 3.24 8.75 -16.43
CA VAL A 107 4.55 8.17 -16.81
C VAL A 107 4.50 6.64 -16.78
N LEU A 108 3.87 6.06 -15.77
CA LEU A 108 3.74 4.61 -15.66
C LEU A 108 2.81 4.03 -16.74
N LEU A 109 1.70 4.69 -17.03
CA LEU A 109 0.74 4.26 -18.05
C LEU A 109 1.37 4.32 -19.45
N ASP A 110 2.06 5.43 -19.77
CA ASP A 110 2.77 5.59 -21.03
C ASP A 110 3.89 4.55 -21.16
N HIS A 111 4.57 4.25 -20.07
CA HIS A 111 5.61 3.21 -20.06
C HIS A 111 5.03 1.81 -20.33
N ALA A 112 3.84 1.50 -19.81
CA ALA A 112 3.18 0.24 -20.14
C ALA A 112 2.85 0.14 -21.64
N ALA A 113 2.42 1.25 -22.26
CA ALA A 113 2.24 1.30 -23.72
C ALA A 113 3.55 1.10 -24.48
N ASP A 114 4.65 1.75 -24.05
CA ASP A 114 5.97 1.58 -24.65
C ASP A 114 6.51 0.13 -24.54
N CYS A 115 6.09 -0.59 -23.49
CA CYS A 115 6.38 -2.02 -23.35
C CYS A 115 5.53 -2.94 -24.24
N GLY A 116 4.51 -2.38 -24.93
CA GLY A 116 3.67 -3.12 -25.87
C GLY A 116 2.26 -3.44 -25.38
N ALA A 117 1.83 -2.95 -24.22
CA ALA A 117 0.45 -3.09 -23.77
C ALA A 117 -0.49 -2.21 -24.61
N GLU A 118 -1.64 -2.74 -25.01
CA GLU A 118 -2.71 -1.96 -25.62
C GLU A 118 -3.45 -1.16 -24.56
N ILE A 119 -3.34 0.17 -24.60
CA ILE A 119 -3.98 1.07 -23.62
C ILE A 119 -5.25 1.69 -24.22
N VAL A 120 -6.38 1.46 -23.59
CA VAL A 120 -7.65 2.08 -23.98
C VAL A 120 -8.14 2.95 -22.83
N GLN A 121 -8.02 4.27 -23.02
CA GLN A 121 -8.57 5.27 -22.10
C GLN A 121 -10.05 5.57 -22.42
N GLN A 122 -10.79 6.15 -21.46
CA GLN A 122 -12.24 6.35 -21.52
C GLN A 122 -13.01 5.01 -21.67
N ALA A 123 -12.42 3.93 -21.22
CA ALA A 123 -12.97 2.59 -21.27
C ALA A 123 -13.60 2.23 -19.92
N GLN A 124 -14.92 2.26 -19.85
CA GLN A 124 -15.65 1.94 -18.63
C GLN A 124 -15.96 0.45 -18.56
N VAL A 125 -15.22 -0.30 -17.75
CA VAL A 125 -15.55 -1.68 -17.44
C VAL A 125 -16.78 -1.70 -16.54
N LYS A 126 -17.80 -2.44 -16.97
CA LYS A 126 -19.08 -2.59 -16.25
C LYS A 126 -19.03 -3.73 -15.25
N ARG A 127 -18.41 -4.84 -15.64
CA ARG A 127 -18.24 -6.04 -14.80
C ARG A 127 -17.18 -6.96 -15.36
N VAL A 128 -16.66 -7.81 -14.50
CA VAL A 128 -15.89 -8.99 -14.91
C VAL A 128 -16.88 -10.11 -15.25
N VAL A 129 -16.61 -10.85 -16.30
CA VAL A 129 -17.42 -12.00 -16.75
C VAL A 129 -16.85 -13.26 -16.12
N PHE A 130 -17.73 -14.01 -15.43
CA PHE A 130 -17.38 -15.28 -14.82
C PHE A 130 -18.18 -16.41 -15.46
N GLU A 131 -17.49 -17.52 -15.75
CA GLU A 131 -18.08 -18.79 -16.19
C GLU A 131 -17.57 -19.91 -15.27
N ASP A 132 -18.46 -20.68 -14.69
CA ASP A 132 -18.15 -21.77 -13.75
C ASP A 132 -17.16 -21.37 -12.62
N GLY A 133 -17.30 -20.14 -12.13
CA GLY A 133 -16.45 -19.59 -11.06
C GLY A 133 -15.08 -19.05 -11.52
N ARG A 134 -14.78 -19.11 -12.82
CA ARG A 134 -13.56 -18.56 -13.42
C ARG A 134 -13.83 -17.23 -14.10
N ALA A 135 -12.98 -16.24 -13.90
CA ALA A 135 -12.98 -15.03 -14.70
C ALA A 135 -12.50 -15.35 -16.12
N VAL A 136 -13.31 -14.97 -17.12
CA VAL A 136 -13.03 -15.27 -18.54
C VAL A 136 -13.00 -14.02 -19.41
N GLY A 137 -13.08 -12.83 -18.80
CA GLY A 137 -13.02 -11.57 -19.53
C GLY A 137 -13.78 -10.46 -18.83
N VAL A 138 -14.03 -9.38 -19.55
CA VAL A 138 -14.70 -8.18 -19.04
C VAL A 138 -15.76 -7.66 -20.01
N GLN A 139 -16.85 -7.10 -19.47
CA GLN A 139 -17.82 -6.32 -20.23
C GLN A 139 -17.54 -4.83 -20.02
N TRP A 140 -17.35 -4.10 -21.10
CA TRP A 140 -16.96 -2.70 -21.07
C TRP A 140 -17.50 -1.88 -22.25
N SER A 141 -17.46 -0.55 -22.13
CA SER A 141 -17.78 0.41 -23.18
C SER A 141 -16.63 1.41 -23.34
N GLY A 142 -16.23 1.66 -24.56
CA GLY A 142 -15.26 2.69 -24.93
C GLY A 142 -15.88 3.94 -25.51
N PRO A 143 -15.07 4.90 -25.94
CA PRO A 143 -15.54 6.12 -26.59
C PRO A 143 -16.36 5.79 -27.85
N GLY A 144 -17.61 6.32 -27.90
CA GLY A 144 -18.49 6.14 -29.05
C GLY A 144 -19.21 4.80 -29.14
N ASP A 145 -18.99 3.86 -28.22
CA ASP A 145 -19.73 2.61 -28.17
C ASP A 145 -21.21 2.87 -27.75
N SER A 146 -22.15 2.42 -28.57
CA SER A 146 -23.59 2.49 -28.24
C SER A 146 -24.02 1.39 -27.29
N GLU A 147 -23.33 0.23 -27.31
CA GLU A 147 -23.59 -0.94 -26.49
C GLU A 147 -22.30 -1.44 -25.85
N PRO A 148 -22.37 -2.00 -24.62
CA PRO A 148 -21.21 -2.65 -24.01
C PRO A 148 -20.78 -3.87 -24.82
N LYS A 149 -19.48 -4.04 -24.97
CA LYS A 149 -18.85 -5.21 -25.63
C LYS A 149 -18.14 -6.09 -24.62
N ILE A 150 -17.91 -7.34 -24.98
CA ILE A 150 -17.17 -8.29 -24.18
C ILE A 150 -15.79 -8.53 -24.83
N THR A 151 -14.76 -8.44 -24.03
CA THR A 151 -13.40 -8.90 -24.35
C THR A 151 -13.10 -10.10 -23.48
N THR A 152 -12.84 -11.24 -24.12
CA THR A 152 -12.41 -12.47 -23.45
C THR A 152 -10.93 -12.42 -23.16
N ALA A 153 -10.51 -13.04 -22.06
CA ALA A 153 -9.12 -13.16 -21.66
C ALA A 153 -8.93 -14.41 -20.79
N ASP A 154 -7.71 -14.95 -20.80
CA ASP A 154 -7.35 -16.07 -19.93
C ASP A 154 -7.24 -15.64 -18.46
N VAL A 155 -6.81 -14.39 -18.25
CA VAL A 155 -6.66 -13.79 -16.92
C VAL A 155 -7.18 -12.34 -16.91
N VAL A 156 -7.89 -11.95 -15.85
CA VAL A 156 -8.30 -10.58 -15.55
C VAL A 156 -7.54 -10.07 -14.33
N ILE A 157 -6.82 -8.95 -14.45
CA ILE A 157 -6.19 -8.26 -13.34
C ILE A 157 -7.07 -7.06 -12.96
N ASP A 158 -7.73 -7.15 -11.80
CA ASP A 158 -8.53 -6.05 -11.26
C ASP A 158 -7.63 -5.05 -10.53
N ALA A 159 -7.27 -3.99 -11.24
CA ALA A 159 -6.54 -2.82 -10.74
C ALA A 159 -7.46 -1.58 -10.64
N SER A 160 -8.77 -1.80 -10.49
CA SER A 160 -9.79 -0.75 -10.51
C SER A 160 -9.78 0.16 -9.26
N GLY A 161 -8.79 -0.01 -8.40
CA GLY A 161 -8.62 0.76 -7.18
C GLY A 161 -9.79 0.56 -6.23
N ARG A 162 -10.22 1.63 -5.58
CA ARG A 162 -11.34 1.58 -4.62
C ARG A 162 -12.65 1.11 -5.20
N ALA A 163 -12.85 1.17 -6.52
CA ALA A 163 -14.06 0.67 -7.16
C ALA A 163 -14.24 -0.85 -6.97
N GLY A 164 -13.14 -1.63 -7.03
CA GLY A 164 -13.10 -3.06 -6.74
C GLY A 164 -14.15 -3.85 -7.50
N LEU A 165 -13.98 -3.99 -8.80
CA LEU A 165 -14.99 -4.67 -9.65
C LEU A 165 -15.23 -6.10 -9.22
N ILE A 166 -14.22 -6.81 -8.78
CA ILE A 166 -14.33 -8.18 -8.31
C ILE A 166 -14.73 -8.20 -6.83
N SER A 167 -13.92 -7.64 -5.96
CA SER A 167 -14.09 -7.76 -4.50
C SER A 167 -15.31 -7.01 -3.97
N ALA A 168 -15.54 -5.76 -4.41
CA ALA A 168 -16.64 -4.95 -3.89
C ALA A 168 -17.94 -5.13 -4.66
N GLN A 169 -17.89 -5.38 -5.98
CA GLN A 169 -19.09 -5.40 -6.80
C GLN A 169 -19.57 -6.82 -7.13
N HIS A 170 -18.65 -7.75 -7.43
CA HIS A 170 -19.01 -9.13 -7.79
C HIS A 170 -19.20 -10.01 -6.55
N PHE A 171 -18.11 -10.27 -5.80
CA PHE A 171 -18.15 -11.13 -4.62
C PHE A 171 -18.73 -10.43 -3.39
N ARG A 172 -18.57 -9.11 -3.28
CA ARG A 172 -18.99 -8.30 -2.12
C ARG A 172 -18.40 -8.79 -0.81
N ASP A 173 -17.14 -9.18 -0.88
CA ASP A 173 -16.38 -9.80 0.19
C ASP A 173 -15.37 -8.85 0.86
N ARG A 174 -15.39 -7.56 0.51
CA ARG A 174 -14.59 -6.55 1.21
C ARG A 174 -15.07 -6.37 2.62
N ARG A 175 -14.15 -6.53 3.56
CA ARG A 175 -14.38 -6.27 4.97
C ARG A 175 -13.71 -4.96 5.37
N ALA A 176 -14.52 -3.99 5.72
CA ALA A 176 -14.04 -2.74 6.29
C ALA A 176 -13.59 -2.98 7.74
N THR A 177 -12.51 -2.31 8.13
CA THR A 177 -12.00 -2.35 9.49
C THR A 177 -12.57 -1.18 10.28
N GLU A 178 -13.20 -1.46 11.41
CA GLU A 178 -13.80 -0.45 12.28
C GLU A 178 -12.77 0.54 12.87
N ILE A 179 -11.52 0.08 13.06
CA ILE A 179 -10.43 0.85 13.70
C ILE A 179 -10.04 2.09 12.89
N PHE A 180 -10.10 2.01 11.55
CA PHE A 180 -9.65 3.08 10.66
C PHE A 180 -10.81 3.66 9.85
N ARG A 181 -11.85 4.15 10.55
CA ARG A 181 -12.94 4.93 9.93
C ARG A 181 -12.53 6.39 9.83
N ASN A 182 -11.44 6.64 9.12
CA ASN A 182 -10.86 7.96 9.00
C ASN A 182 -11.40 8.72 7.79
N VAL A 183 -11.28 10.04 7.87
CA VAL A 183 -11.51 10.98 6.78
C VAL A 183 -10.29 11.85 6.68
N ALA A 184 -9.77 12.01 5.47
CA ALA A 184 -8.70 12.94 5.18
C ALA A 184 -9.28 14.20 4.51
N ILE A 185 -8.86 15.39 4.98
CA ILE A 185 -9.08 16.67 4.31
C ILE A 185 -7.73 17.29 4.02
N TRP A 186 -7.49 17.76 2.79
CA TRP A 186 -6.20 18.32 2.41
C TRP A 186 -6.31 19.39 1.34
N GLY A 187 -5.21 20.12 1.18
CA GLY A 187 -5.03 21.13 0.16
C GLY A 187 -3.55 21.41 -0.10
N TYR A 188 -3.29 22.44 -0.86
CA TYR A 188 -1.94 22.80 -1.28
C TYR A 188 -1.57 24.21 -0.87
N TRP A 189 -0.28 24.40 -0.58
CA TRP A 189 0.31 25.70 -0.27
C TRP A 189 1.46 25.97 -1.24
N ASP A 190 1.63 27.23 -1.63
CA ASP A 190 2.83 27.74 -2.28
C ASP A 190 3.72 28.34 -1.20
N GLY A 191 4.89 27.75 -0.99
CA GLY A 191 5.78 28.07 0.12
C GLY A 191 5.44 27.32 1.41
N GLY A 192 6.41 27.23 2.29
CA GLY A 192 6.37 26.55 3.57
C GLY A 192 7.74 26.00 3.93
N GLU A 193 7.84 25.42 5.12
CA GLU A 193 9.09 24.83 5.62
C GLU A 193 8.79 23.48 6.28
N LEU A 194 9.73 22.55 6.14
CA LEU A 194 9.71 21.31 6.93
C LEU A 194 10.15 21.60 8.36
N LEU A 195 9.77 20.72 9.28
CA LEU A 195 10.22 20.79 10.65
C LEU A 195 11.75 20.70 10.73
N PRO A 196 12.41 21.36 11.71
CA PRO A 196 13.82 21.18 11.97
C PRO A 196 14.19 19.68 12.07
N ASP A 197 15.40 19.35 11.66
CA ASP A 197 15.94 17.97 11.66
C ASP A 197 15.22 16.98 10.74
N SER A 198 14.30 17.45 9.89
CA SER A 198 13.68 16.60 8.87
C SER A 198 14.74 16.11 7.87
N PRO A 199 14.78 14.80 7.56
CA PRO A 199 15.56 14.32 6.41
C PRO A 199 15.17 15.06 5.13
N ALA A 200 16.08 15.18 4.18
CA ALA A 200 15.84 15.93 2.96
C ALA A 200 14.59 15.46 2.22
N GLY A 201 13.65 16.39 1.96
CA GLY A 201 12.38 16.12 1.30
C GLY A 201 11.47 15.11 2.02
N ALA A 202 11.68 14.88 3.31
CA ALA A 202 10.85 13.96 4.09
C ALA A 202 9.39 14.41 4.14
N ILE A 203 8.49 13.46 4.30
CA ILE A 203 7.16 13.76 4.81
C ILE A 203 7.26 14.03 6.32
N ASN A 204 6.61 15.07 6.81
CA ASN A 204 6.40 15.28 8.23
C ASN A 204 5.00 14.80 8.62
N VAL A 205 4.94 13.94 9.61
CA VAL A 205 3.72 13.38 10.19
C VAL A 205 3.59 13.90 11.61
N ILE A 206 2.54 14.63 11.88
CA ILE A 206 2.38 15.42 13.11
C ILE A 206 1.08 15.01 13.79
N SER A 207 1.15 14.42 14.99
CA SER A 207 -0.05 14.05 15.75
C SER A 207 -0.78 15.27 16.31
N SER A 208 -2.08 15.11 16.51
CA SER A 208 -2.99 16.08 17.09
C SER A 208 -3.96 15.36 18.05
N PRO A 209 -4.61 16.04 18.99
CA PRO A 209 -5.60 15.41 19.89
C PRO A 209 -6.74 14.67 19.16
N GLU A 210 -7.14 15.14 17.99
CA GLU A 210 -8.27 14.62 17.22
C GLU A 210 -7.85 13.87 15.95
N GLY A 211 -6.53 13.72 15.69
CA GLY A 211 -6.05 13.09 14.47
C GLY A 211 -4.56 13.33 14.22
N TRP A 212 -4.18 13.49 12.99
CA TRP A 212 -2.80 13.80 12.62
C TRP A 212 -2.72 14.54 11.27
N TYR A 213 -1.63 15.27 11.08
CA TYR A 213 -1.36 16.01 9.85
C TYR A 213 -0.21 15.38 9.07
N TRP A 214 -0.29 15.50 7.75
CA TRP A 214 0.89 15.38 6.91
C TRP A 214 1.31 16.73 6.35
N VAL A 215 2.62 16.93 6.17
CA VAL A 215 3.23 18.02 5.43
C VAL A 215 4.23 17.42 4.45
N ILE A 216 3.96 17.52 3.16
CA ILE A 216 4.72 16.89 2.07
C ILE A 216 5.24 17.96 1.13
N PRO A 217 6.58 18.12 0.98
CA PRO A 217 7.16 19.08 0.06
C PRO A 217 7.12 18.51 -1.37
N LEU A 218 6.42 19.16 -2.26
CA LEU A 218 6.34 18.83 -3.67
C LEU A 218 7.27 19.70 -4.51
N SER A 219 7.44 19.37 -5.79
CA SER A 219 8.24 20.18 -6.71
C SER A 219 7.65 21.58 -6.91
N GLY A 220 8.52 22.56 -7.12
CA GLY A 220 8.12 23.95 -7.38
C GLY A 220 7.65 24.72 -6.13
N ASP A 221 8.29 24.47 -4.99
CA ASP A 221 7.99 25.12 -3.69
C ASP A 221 6.53 24.94 -3.24
N ARG A 222 5.92 23.86 -3.65
CA ARG A 222 4.55 23.48 -3.28
C ARG A 222 4.55 22.48 -2.15
N PHE A 223 3.60 22.61 -1.23
CA PHE A 223 3.38 21.68 -0.14
C PHE A 223 1.97 21.10 -0.21
N SER A 224 1.87 19.79 0.00
CA SER A 224 0.60 19.11 0.30
C SER A 224 0.44 19.04 1.81
N VAL A 225 -0.65 19.58 2.33
CA VAL A 225 -0.95 19.56 3.75
C VAL A 225 -2.34 18.98 3.95
N GLY A 226 -2.45 17.99 4.80
CA GLY A 226 -3.73 17.37 5.09
C GLY A 226 -3.87 16.95 6.54
N PHE A 227 -5.12 16.78 6.94
CA PHE A 227 -5.51 16.33 8.25
C PHE A 227 -6.34 15.06 8.16
N VAL A 228 -5.97 14.05 8.91
CA VAL A 228 -6.67 12.78 9.03
C VAL A 228 -7.29 12.68 10.40
N THR A 229 -8.57 12.39 10.46
CA THR A 229 -9.32 12.26 11.71
C THR A 229 -10.42 11.21 11.58
N HIS A 230 -10.95 10.75 12.70
CA HIS A 230 -12.08 9.84 12.70
C HIS A 230 -13.34 10.48 12.08
N LYS A 231 -14.12 9.69 11.35
CA LYS A 231 -15.33 10.16 10.64
C LYS A 231 -16.30 10.92 11.52
N SER A 232 -16.51 10.49 12.77
CA SER A 232 -17.42 11.18 13.69
C SER A 232 -16.94 12.60 14.00
N VAL A 233 -15.64 12.77 14.26
CA VAL A 233 -15.01 14.08 14.51
C VAL A 233 -15.14 14.98 13.29
N PHE A 234 -14.77 14.45 12.10
CA PHE A 234 -14.91 15.19 10.85
C PHE A 234 -16.36 15.65 10.62
N THR A 235 -17.33 14.75 10.79
CA THR A 235 -18.75 15.05 10.55
C THR A 235 -19.28 16.13 11.50
N GLU A 236 -18.86 16.10 12.75
CA GLU A 236 -19.25 17.12 13.72
C GLU A 236 -18.62 18.48 13.38
N ARG A 237 -17.31 18.52 13.21
CA ARG A 237 -16.58 19.76 12.93
C ARG A 237 -16.98 20.40 11.60
N ARG A 238 -17.30 19.58 10.56
CA ARG A 238 -17.69 20.10 9.23
C ARG A 238 -18.89 21.03 9.28
N LYS A 239 -19.75 20.93 10.30
CA LYS A 239 -20.96 21.76 10.46
C LYS A 239 -20.64 23.22 10.74
N ASP A 240 -19.45 23.51 11.30
CA ASP A 240 -19.05 24.83 11.76
C ASP A 240 -18.43 25.70 10.65
N TYR A 241 -18.22 25.13 9.45
CA TYR A 241 -17.51 25.81 8.37
C TYR A 241 -18.37 25.93 7.10
N ALA A 242 -18.26 27.07 6.41
CA ALA A 242 -18.99 27.30 5.17
C ALA A 242 -18.46 26.47 4.00
N SER A 243 -17.14 26.24 3.95
CA SER A 243 -16.48 25.46 2.89
C SER A 243 -15.45 24.49 3.46
N LEU A 244 -14.91 23.60 2.61
CA LEU A 244 -13.77 22.73 2.97
C LEU A 244 -12.49 23.57 3.11
N ASP A 245 -12.33 24.63 2.32
CA ASP A 245 -11.18 25.53 2.41
C ASP A 245 -11.16 26.24 3.78
N ASP A 246 -12.30 26.72 4.25
CA ASP A 246 -12.41 27.35 5.59
C ASP A 246 -12.07 26.35 6.70
N MET A 247 -12.59 25.14 6.60
CA MET A 247 -12.30 24.09 7.56
C MET A 247 -10.81 23.72 7.61
N LEU A 248 -10.20 23.52 6.45
CA LEU A 248 -8.78 23.17 6.36
C LEU A 248 -7.88 24.29 6.88
N ALA A 249 -8.22 25.54 6.54
CA ALA A 249 -7.50 26.73 7.05
C ALA A 249 -7.58 26.82 8.58
N ALA A 250 -8.74 26.58 9.18
CA ALA A 250 -8.92 26.56 10.62
C ALA A 250 -8.11 25.44 11.28
N LEU A 251 -8.17 24.21 10.74
CA LEU A 251 -7.41 23.07 11.23
C LEU A 251 -5.89 23.33 11.23
N VAL A 252 -5.37 23.96 10.18
CA VAL A 252 -3.95 24.35 10.11
C VAL A 252 -3.63 25.41 11.19
N GLN A 253 -4.50 26.39 11.43
CA GLN A 253 -4.29 27.40 12.47
C GLN A 253 -4.35 26.83 13.89
N GLU A 254 -5.14 25.80 14.14
CA GLU A 254 -5.25 25.12 15.43
C GLU A 254 -4.00 24.31 15.81
N SER A 255 -3.22 23.86 14.84
CA SER A 255 -1.94 23.16 15.07
C SER A 255 -0.78 24.15 15.06
N PRO A 256 -0.19 24.54 16.20
CA PRO A 256 0.96 25.46 16.21
C PRO A 256 2.09 25.00 15.29
N THR A 257 2.38 23.71 15.31
CA THR A 257 3.44 23.10 14.47
C THR A 257 3.18 23.28 12.98
N VAL A 258 1.98 22.95 12.52
CA VAL A 258 1.64 23.02 11.08
C VAL A 258 1.46 24.47 10.64
N ARG A 259 0.85 25.30 11.48
CA ARG A 259 0.71 26.75 11.26
C ARG A 259 2.08 27.41 11.06
N ASP A 260 3.04 27.12 11.95
CA ASP A 260 4.34 27.73 11.91
C ASP A 260 5.14 27.23 10.69
N ALA A 261 5.04 25.94 10.33
CA ALA A 261 5.60 25.37 9.10
C ALA A 261 5.05 26.02 7.83
N MET A 262 3.78 26.42 7.83
CA MET A 262 3.09 27.04 6.68
C MET A 262 3.01 28.57 6.77
N ALA A 263 3.64 29.22 7.75
CA ALA A 263 3.50 30.66 8.01
C ALA A 263 3.97 31.54 6.83
N GLY A 264 4.97 31.13 6.05
CA GLY A 264 5.46 31.81 4.87
C GLY A 264 4.70 31.51 3.59
N GLY A 265 3.78 30.55 3.61
CA GLY A 265 3.09 30.03 2.44
C GLY A 265 1.74 30.69 2.14
N LYS A 266 1.26 30.47 0.93
CA LYS A 266 -0.08 30.86 0.49
C LYS A 266 -0.90 29.63 0.19
N VAL A 267 -2.06 29.49 0.84
CA VAL A 267 -3.02 28.43 0.56
C VAL A 267 -3.57 28.55 -0.86
N ARG A 268 -3.61 27.44 -1.56
CA ARG A 268 -4.33 27.31 -2.84
C ARG A 268 -5.77 26.90 -2.56
N PRO A 269 -6.77 27.56 -3.16
CA PRO A 269 -8.17 27.14 -3.04
C PRO A 269 -8.39 25.74 -3.62
N GLY A 270 -9.39 25.04 -3.10
CA GLY A 270 -9.81 23.74 -3.62
C GLY A 270 -9.41 22.58 -2.70
N ALA A 271 -9.64 22.74 -1.40
CA ALA A 271 -9.50 21.67 -0.43
C ALA A 271 -10.35 20.44 -0.83
N ARG A 272 -9.82 19.28 -0.60
CA ARG A 272 -10.38 17.99 -1.00
C ARG A 272 -10.63 17.12 0.24
N VAL A 273 -11.56 16.20 0.11
CA VAL A 273 -11.91 15.23 1.14
C VAL A 273 -11.99 13.85 0.54
N GLU A 274 -11.44 12.88 1.24
CA GLU A 274 -11.57 11.45 0.93
C GLU A 274 -11.90 10.68 2.20
N GLN A 275 -12.77 9.68 2.09
CA GLN A 275 -13.04 8.78 3.19
C GLN A 275 -12.09 7.59 3.10
N ASP A 276 -11.22 7.49 4.09
CA ASP A 276 -10.24 6.43 4.20
C ASP A 276 -10.75 5.34 5.14
N PHE A 277 -11.49 4.38 4.60
CA PHE A 277 -11.79 3.15 5.31
C PHE A 277 -10.78 2.10 4.91
N SER A 278 -10.00 1.60 5.86
CA SER A 278 -9.21 0.41 5.62
C SER A 278 -10.10 -0.79 5.38
N TYR A 279 -9.76 -1.55 4.37
CA TYR A 279 -10.47 -2.79 4.02
C TYR A 279 -9.52 -3.80 3.40
N ALA A 280 -9.92 -5.06 3.43
CA ALA A 280 -9.31 -6.11 2.65
C ALA A 280 -10.41 -7.03 2.09
N ALA A 281 -10.20 -7.57 0.89
CA ALA A 281 -11.00 -8.65 0.34
C ALA A 281 -10.70 -9.96 1.08
N ASP A 282 -11.65 -10.88 1.11
CA ASP A 282 -11.47 -12.21 1.69
C ASP A 282 -10.41 -13.02 0.94
N SER A 283 -10.29 -12.83 -0.39
CA SER A 283 -9.23 -13.39 -1.22
C SER A 283 -8.70 -12.36 -2.21
N PHE A 284 -7.40 -12.38 -2.48
CA PHE A 284 -6.74 -11.46 -3.41
C PHE A 284 -6.57 -12.05 -4.81
N CYS A 285 -6.88 -13.31 -5.01
CA CYS A 285 -6.85 -13.98 -6.30
C CYS A 285 -7.80 -15.19 -6.33
N GLY A 286 -8.02 -15.72 -7.52
CA GLY A 286 -8.81 -16.92 -7.73
C GLY A 286 -8.79 -17.33 -9.20
N PRO A 287 -9.57 -18.33 -9.60
CA PRO A 287 -9.55 -18.85 -10.96
C PRO A 287 -9.71 -17.75 -12.00
N GLY A 288 -8.67 -17.56 -12.81
CA GLY A 288 -8.63 -16.56 -13.88
C GLY A 288 -8.54 -15.10 -13.45
N HIS A 289 -8.24 -14.78 -12.17
CA HIS A 289 -8.14 -13.38 -11.75
C HIS A 289 -7.17 -13.10 -10.61
N PHE A 290 -6.67 -11.86 -10.58
CA PHE A 290 -5.89 -11.26 -9.49
C PHE A 290 -6.46 -9.89 -9.14
N LEU A 291 -6.50 -9.56 -7.85
CA LEU A 291 -6.80 -8.22 -7.34
C LEU A 291 -5.50 -7.52 -6.98
N VAL A 292 -5.25 -6.34 -7.52
CA VAL A 292 -4.00 -5.60 -7.28
C VAL A 292 -4.27 -4.20 -6.71
N GLY A 293 -3.37 -3.71 -5.86
CA GLY A 293 -3.52 -2.41 -5.20
C GLY A 293 -4.81 -2.31 -4.41
N ASP A 294 -5.44 -1.14 -4.43
CA ASP A 294 -6.66 -0.85 -3.67
C ASP A 294 -7.88 -1.69 -4.10
N ALA A 295 -7.80 -2.42 -5.22
CA ALA A 295 -8.84 -3.38 -5.58
C ALA A 295 -8.88 -4.58 -4.62
N ALA A 296 -7.74 -4.96 -4.05
CA ALA A 296 -7.61 -6.02 -3.04
C ALA A 296 -7.78 -5.50 -1.62
N CYS A 297 -6.98 -4.51 -1.25
CA CYS A 297 -6.92 -3.98 0.11
C CYS A 297 -6.46 -2.52 0.11
N PHE A 298 -6.94 -1.77 1.07
CA PHE A 298 -6.53 -0.39 1.33
C PHE A 298 -6.15 -0.22 2.79
N LEU A 299 -5.08 0.52 3.03
CA LEU A 299 -4.60 0.87 4.36
C LEU A 299 -4.60 2.38 4.52
N ASP A 300 -4.53 2.83 5.75
CA ASP A 300 -4.38 4.23 6.18
C ASP A 300 -3.14 4.91 5.55
N PRO A 301 -3.19 6.22 5.22
CA PRO A 301 -2.09 6.92 4.58
C PRO A 301 -0.87 7.20 5.48
N LEU A 302 -0.91 6.88 6.77
CA LEU A 302 0.08 7.25 7.79
C LEU A 302 1.53 6.93 7.38
N LEU A 303 1.77 5.75 6.82
CA LEU A 303 3.10 5.28 6.44
C LEU A 303 3.42 5.42 4.95
N SER A 304 2.56 6.08 4.16
CA SER A 304 2.76 6.31 2.71
C SER A 304 2.88 5.02 1.87
N THR A 305 2.26 3.92 2.27
CA THR A 305 2.49 2.58 1.71
C THR A 305 1.55 2.17 0.58
N GLY A 306 0.53 2.97 0.24
CA GLY A 306 -0.46 2.61 -0.78
C GLY A 306 0.15 2.35 -2.16
N VAL A 307 1.06 3.21 -2.64
CA VAL A 307 1.73 3.02 -3.93
C VAL A 307 2.70 1.83 -3.89
N HIS A 308 3.35 1.59 -2.74
CA HIS A 308 4.17 0.39 -2.55
C HIS A 308 3.34 -0.89 -2.75
N LEU A 309 2.24 -1.04 -2.02
CA LEU A 309 1.34 -2.19 -2.16
C LEU A 309 0.82 -2.33 -3.59
N ALA A 310 0.57 -1.20 -4.26
CA ALA A 310 0.11 -1.20 -5.66
C ALA A 310 1.17 -1.76 -6.62
N VAL A 311 2.39 -1.23 -6.62
CA VAL A 311 3.45 -1.71 -7.54
C VAL A 311 3.94 -3.10 -7.18
N TYR A 312 3.98 -3.43 -5.88
CA TYR A 312 4.36 -4.75 -5.39
C TYR A 312 3.36 -5.83 -5.81
N SER A 313 2.06 -5.60 -5.63
CA SER A 313 1.03 -6.54 -6.11
C SER A 313 1.00 -6.65 -7.63
N GLY A 314 1.26 -5.56 -8.35
CA GLY A 314 1.44 -5.58 -9.81
C GLY A 314 2.61 -6.48 -10.24
N LEU A 315 3.75 -6.41 -9.55
CA LEU A 315 4.91 -7.27 -9.77
C LEU A 315 4.58 -8.74 -9.50
N LEU A 316 3.98 -9.04 -8.33
CA LEU A 316 3.62 -10.41 -7.95
C LEU A 316 2.60 -11.03 -8.89
N SER A 317 1.58 -10.28 -9.33
CA SER A 317 0.57 -10.77 -10.27
C SER A 317 1.17 -11.09 -11.64
N ALA A 318 2.07 -10.23 -12.13
CA ALA A 318 2.79 -10.48 -13.38
C ALA A 318 3.67 -11.73 -13.28
N ALA A 319 4.43 -11.90 -12.19
CA ALA A 319 5.24 -13.10 -11.95
C ALA A 319 4.38 -14.37 -11.92
N SER A 320 3.23 -14.30 -11.26
CA SER A 320 2.28 -15.43 -11.15
C SER A 320 1.73 -15.82 -12.52
N VAL A 321 1.25 -14.85 -13.31
CA VAL A 321 0.73 -15.10 -14.66
C VAL A 321 1.80 -15.71 -15.56
N LEU A 322 3.00 -15.13 -15.58
CA LEU A 322 4.11 -15.64 -16.40
C LEU A 322 4.50 -17.07 -16.02
N SER A 323 4.54 -17.38 -14.74
CA SER A 323 4.91 -18.73 -14.28
C SER A 323 3.83 -19.77 -14.57
N ILE A 324 2.55 -19.40 -14.54
CA ILE A 324 1.45 -20.27 -14.99
C ILE A 324 1.58 -20.54 -16.49
N GLN A 325 1.77 -19.51 -17.31
CA GLN A 325 1.88 -19.64 -18.76
C GLN A 325 3.10 -20.47 -19.19
N ASN A 326 4.23 -20.34 -18.48
CA ASN A 326 5.43 -21.10 -18.75
C ASN A 326 5.41 -22.53 -18.17
N GLY A 327 4.43 -22.87 -17.34
CA GLY A 327 4.36 -24.17 -16.67
C GLY A 327 5.41 -24.36 -15.55
N ASP A 328 5.96 -23.28 -14.99
CA ASP A 328 6.93 -23.32 -13.89
C ASP A 328 6.27 -23.82 -12.60
N VAL A 329 5.04 -23.40 -12.38
CA VAL A 329 4.20 -23.77 -11.25
C VAL A 329 2.76 -23.99 -11.72
N SER A 330 1.98 -24.75 -10.96
CA SER A 330 0.55 -24.89 -11.20
C SER A 330 -0.19 -23.57 -10.86
N GLU A 331 -1.38 -23.39 -11.42
CA GLU A 331 -2.25 -22.24 -11.13
C GLU A 331 -2.54 -22.12 -9.63
N ALA A 332 -2.80 -23.24 -8.96
CA ALA A 332 -3.05 -23.27 -7.50
C ALA A 332 -1.84 -22.81 -6.67
N GLU A 333 -0.64 -23.17 -7.09
CA GLU A 333 0.59 -22.72 -6.43
C GLU A 333 0.86 -21.24 -6.65
N ALA A 334 0.63 -20.74 -7.87
CA ALA A 334 0.75 -19.32 -8.18
C ALA A 334 -0.23 -18.48 -7.35
N TYR A 335 -1.48 -18.95 -7.19
CA TYR A 335 -2.46 -18.28 -6.32
C TYR A 335 -2.04 -18.31 -4.85
N ALA A 336 -1.58 -19.45 -4.35
CA ALA A 336 -1.11 -19.57 -2.96
C ALA A 336 0.08 -18.63 -2.69
N PHE A 337 1.04 -18.55 -3.62
CA PHE A 337 2.17 -17.63 -3.55
C PHE A 337 1.70 -16.16 -3.53
N TYR A 338 0.86 -15.77 -4.49
CA TYR A 338 0.36 -14.41 -4.61
C TYR A 338 -0.40 -13.97 -3.35
N GLU A 339 -1.37 -14.80 -2.94
CA GLU A 339 -2.20 -14.55 -1.75
C GLU A 339 -1.34 -14.39 -0.51
N SER A 340 -0.43 -15.32 -0.27
CA SER A 340 0.44 -15.32 0.90
C SER A 340 1.33 -14.06 0.93
N ARG A 341 2.08 -13.78 -0.16
CA ARG A 341 3.04 -12.67 -0.19
C ARG A 341 2.36 -11.30 -0.09
N TYR A 342 1.27 -11.11 -0.83
CA TYR A 342 0.59 -9.82 -0.83
C TYR A 342 -0.18 -9.57 0.47
N ARG A 343 -0.84 -10.60 1.01
CA ARG A 343 -1.55 -10.51 2.28
C ARG A 343 -0.60 -10.27 3.45
N ASN A 344 0.54 -10.95 3.50
CA ASN A 344 1.56 -10.74 4.53
C ASN A 344 2.08 -9.29 4.52
N ALA A 345 2.35 -8.72 3.35
CA ALA A 345 2.74 -7.32 3.24
C ALA A 345 1.67 -6.37 3.81
N TYR A 346 0.40 -6.59 3.45
CA TYR A 346 -0.71 -5.81 3.96
C TYR A 346 -0.86 -5.95 5.48
N GLU A 347 -0.89 -7.17 6.02
CA GLU A 347 -1.10 -7.44 7.45
C GLU A 347 0.04 -6.90 8.32
N ARG A 348 1.27 -6.94 7.84
CA ARG A 348 2.44 -6.32 8.49
C ARG A 348 2.25 -4.82 8.66
N LEU A 349 1.97 -4.14 7.55
CA LEU A 349 1.75 -2.69 7.55
C LEU A 349 0.51 -2.32 8.38
N PHE A 350 -0.56 -3.09 8.27
CA PHE A 350 -1.76 -2.91 9.06
C PHE A 350 -1.48 -2.99 10.56
N THR A 351 -0.73 -3.99 11.00
CA THR A 351 -0.37 -4.18 12.41
C THR A 351 0.48 -3.01 12.93
N LEU A 352 1.42 -2.54 12.12
CA LEU A 352 2.27 -1.40 12.47
C LEU A 352 1.44 -0.10 12.58
N VAL A 353 0.58 0.19 11.60
CA VAL A 353 -0.31 1.36 11.62
C VAL A 353 -1.29 1.30 12.80
N ALA A 354 -1.87 0.14 13.08
CA ALA A 354 -2.76 -0.06 14.23
C ALA A 354 -2.06 0.29 15.56
N GLY A 355 -0.75 -0.01 15.67
CA GLY A 355 0.07 0.39 16.80
C GLY A 355 0.07 1.91 17.03
N PHE A 356 0.20 2.71 15.97
CA PHE A 356 0.21 4.18 16.07
C PHE A 356 -1.11 4.76 16.58
N TYR A 357 -2.23 4.15 16.22
CA TYR A 357 -3.55 4.60 16.67
C TYR A 357 -3.88 4.17 18.11
N GLN A 358 -3.10 3.26 18.70
CA GLN A 358 -3.23 2.95 20.12
C GLN A 358 -2.67 4.12 20.94
N LYS A 359 -3.55 4.86 21.63
CA LYS A 359 -3.16 6.01 22.46
C LYS A 359 -2.07 5.61 23.47
N HIS A 360 -0.98 6.38 23.52
CA HIS A 360 0.11 6.32 24.51
C HIS A 360 1.12 5.16 24.40
N ALA A 361 1.30 4.58 23.23
CA ALA A 361 2.48 3.74 23.00
C ALA A 361 3.69 4.66 22.72
N GLY A 362 4.76 4.56 23.49
CA GLY A 362 6.00 5.32 23.26
C GLY A 362 6.80 4.79 22.06
N LYS A 363 7.77 5.60 21.61
CA LYS A 363 8.67 5.33 20.47
C LYS A 363 9.25 3.91 20.51
N ASP A 364 9.80 3.49 21.62
CA ASP A 364 10.45 2.19 21.76
C ASP A 364 9.50 1.02 21.49
N ARG A 365 8.20 1.19 21.83
CA ARG A 365 7.20 0.16 21.58
C ARG A 365 6.90 -0.01 20.08
N TYR A 366 6.88 1.07 19.31
CA TYR A 366 6.71 0.98 17.84
C TYR A 366 7.90 0.31 17.18
N PHE A 367 9.10 0.59 17.66
CA PHE A 367 10.31 -0.04 17.17
C PHE A 367 10.39 -1.53 17.53
N GLU A 368 10.01 -1.90 18.76
CA GLU A 368 9.92 -3.31 19.15
C GLU A 368 8.84 -4.05 18.36
N LEU A 369 7.70 -3.41 18.07
CA LEU A 369 6.68 -3.99 17.20
C LEU A 369 7.22 -4.21 15.78
N ALA A 370 7.88 -3.21 15.21
CA ALA A 370 8.50 -3.35 13.90
C ALA A 370 9.53 -4.48 13.86
N LYS A 371 10.38 -4.58 14.86
CA LYS A 371 11.35 -5.67 15.01
C LYS A 371 10.69 -7.05 15.07
N ALA A 372 9.58 -7.17 15.79
CA ALA A 372 8.81 -8.42 15.86
C ALA A 372 8.13 -8.78 14.52
N LEU A 373 7.97 -7.82 13.61
CA LEU A 373 7.36 -8.00 12.30
C LEU A 373 8.36 -8.27 11.18
N THR A 374 9.66 -8.32 11.47
CA THR A 374 10.73 -8.66 10.52
C THR A 374 11.29 -10.05 10.79
N ARG A 375 11.56 -10.82 9.72
CA ARG A 375 12.07 -12.20 9.82
C ARG A 375 13.47 -12.29 10.42
N ASP A 376 14.30 -11.32 10.11
CA ASP A 376 15.74 -11.36 10.44
C ASP A 376 16.06 -10.71 11.80
N HIS A 377 15.08 -10.62 12.69
CA HIS A 377 15.23 -9.95 13.99
C HIS A 377 16.35 -10.56 14.86
N LYS A 378 16.79 -11.79 14.58
CA LYS A 378 17.88 -12.46 15.30
C LYS A 378 19.27 -12.11 14.78
N GLU A 379 19.38 -11.58 13.56
CA GLU A 379 20.64 -11.28 12.87
C GLU A 379 20.93 -9.78 12.73
N LEU A 380 19.92 -8.93 12.96
CA LEU A 380 20.12 -7.48 12.91
C LEU A 380 20.89 -7.03 14.18
N ASP A 381 22.20 -6.81 14.04
CA ASP A 381 23.01 -6.06 15.01
C ASP A 381 22.55 -4.58 15.14
N GLY A 382 21.64 -4.14 14.28
CA GLY A 382 20.96 -2.86 14.32
C GLY A 382 19.68 -2.92 15.17
N GLY A 383 19.44 -1.92 15.99
CA GLY A 383 18.30 -1.85 16.90
C GLY A 383 16.92 -1.90 16.22
N ALA A 384 15.88 -1.86 17.02
CA ALA A 384 14.47 -1.90 16.58
C ALA A 384 14.08 -0.74 15.64
N ASP A 385 14.82 0.37 15.65
CA ASP A 385 14.70 1.51 14.74
C ASP A 385 15.05 1.14 13.29
N LEU A 386 16.04 0.25 13.09
CA LEU A 386 16.40 -0.25 11.76
C LEU A 386 15.24 -1.06 11.15
N ALA A 387 14.64 -1.97 11.92
CA ALA A 387 13.49 -2.76 11.49
C ALA A 387 12.30 -1.86 11.12
N PHE A 388 12.06 -0.80 11.88
CA PHE A 388 11.02 0.18 11.55
C PHE A 388 11.33 0.91 10.22
N GLY A 389 12.58 1.30 10.00
CA GLY A 389 13.04 1.88 8.75
C GLY A 389 12.85 0.93 7.56
N GLU A 390 13.15 -0.35 7.70
CA GLU A 390 12.97 -1.36 6.67
C GLU A 390 11.49 -1.57 6.29
N ILE A 391 10.60 -1.68 7.27
CA ILE A 391 9.16 -1.83 7.01
C ILE A 391 8.59 -0.57 6.35
N THR A 392 8.89 0.61 6.90
CA THR A 392 8.35 1.88 6.37
C THR A 392 8.93 2.28 5.01
N SER A 393 10.11 1.78 4.67
CA SER A 393 10.68 1.91 3.32
C SER A 393 10.16 0.85 2.35
N GLY A 394 9.53 -0.23 2.83
CA GLY A 394 9.00 -1.36 2.07
C GLY A 394 10.07 -2.34 1.57
N ILE A 395 11.32 -2.22 2.04
CA ILE A 395 12.43 -3.11 1.65
C ILE A 395 12.13 -4.56 2.04
N THR A 396 11.54 -4.77 3.21
CA THR A 396 11.23 -6.09 3.77
C THR A 396 10.40 -6.94 2.81
N ASP A 397 9.32 -6.39 2.24
CA ASP A 397 8.39 -7.17 1.42
C ASP A 397 9.04 -7.73 0.15
N LEU A 398 9.85 -6.92 -0.52
CA LEU A 398 10.52 -7.37 -1.74
C LEU A 398 11.65 -8.37 -1.43
N ARG A 399 12.38 -8.17 -0.33
CA ARG A 399 13.42 -9.10 0.12
C ARG A 399 12.82 -10.46 0.44
N GLU A 400 11.73 -10.50 1.21
CA GLU A 400 11.07 -11.75 1.57
C GLU A 400 10.42 -12.47 0.39
N ALA A 401 9.88 -11.73 -0.59
CA ALA A 401 9.37 -12.36 -1.80
C ALA A 401 10.48 -13.09 -2.60
N LYS A 402 11.72 -12.61 -2.51
CA LYS A 402 12.91 -13.19 -3.19
C LYS A 402 13.65 -14.22 -2.36
N ASP A 403 13.33 -14.36 -1.06
CA ASP A 403 14.07 -15.25 -0.17
C ASP A 403 13.86 -16.72 -0.54
N ASP A 404 14.95 -17.40 -0.92
CA ASP A 404 15.01 -18.79 -1.29
C ASP A 404 15.55 -19.71 -0.19
N THR A 405 16.00 -19.15 0.95
CA THR A 405 16.80 -19.87 1.96
C THR A 405 16.01 -20.32 3.19
N GLY A 406 14.83 -19.75 3.45
CA GLY A 406 14.14 -19.93 4.74
C GLY A 406 13.03 -20.98 4.78
N LEU A 407 12.72 -21.67 3.69
CA LEU A 407 11.41 -22.31 3.53
C LEU A 407 11.43 -23.83 3.37
N GLY A 408 12.60 -24.48 3.32
CA GLY A 408 12.75 -25.87 2.90
C GLY A 408 12.20 -26.95 3.83
N ASP A 409 11.95 -26.66 5.11
CA ASP A 409 11.79 -27.73 6.11
C ASP A 409 10.39 -27.87 6.75
N ARG A 410 9.36 -27.12 6.34
CA ARG A 410 8.02 -27.23 6.96
C ARG A 410 6.96 -27.83 6.03
N PRO A 411 6.22 -28.87 6.45
CA PRO A 411 5.18 -29.50 5.64
C PRO A 411 4.00 -28.56 5.36
N ILE A 412 3.48 -28.56 4.12
CA ILE A 412 2.35 -27.75 3.62
C ILE A 412 1.08 -27.85 4.50
N ARG A 413 0.91 -28.93 5.25
CA ARG A 413 -0.26 -29.18 6.11
C ARG A 413 -0.28 -28.32 7.38
N GLU A 414 0.88 -27.97 7.91
CA GLU A 414 1.03 -27.09 9.07
C GLU A 414 0.67 -25.64 8.77
N SER A 415 0.81 -25.22 7.50
CA SER A 415 0.61 -23.85 7.06
C SER A 415 -0.86 -23.42 7.02
N VAL A 416 -1.79 -24.30 6.68
CA VAL A 416 -3.22 -23.97 6.62
C VAL A 416 -3.81 -23.79 8.02
N GLU A 417 -3.39 -24.63 8.96
CA GLU A 417 -3.81 -24.52 10.36
C GLU A 417 -3.16 -23.31 11.05
N GLN A 418 -1.90 -23.03 10.74
CA GLN A 418 -1.19 -21.84 11.24
C GLN A 418 -1.73 -20.53 10.63
N ALA A 419 -2.09 -20.50 9.35
CA ALA A 419 -2.72 -19.35 8.72
C ALA A 419 -4.09 -19.04 9.35
N ALA A 420 -4.88 -20.07 9.69
CA ALA A 420 -6.15 -19.91 10.40
C ALA A 420 -5.93 -19.40 11.84
N ALA A 421 -4.91 -19.92 12.56
CA ALA A 421 -4.55 -19.46 13.89
C ALA A 421 -3.99 -18.02 13.90
N ARG A 422 -3.27 -17.63 12.85
CA ARG A 422 -2.77 -16.25 12.64
C ARG A 422 -3.91 -15.26 12.42
N ARG A 423 -4.87 -15.62 11.55
CA ARG A 423 -6.08 -14.81 11.35
C ARG A 423 -6.82 -14.60 12.67
N SER A 424 -6.90 -15.62 13.52
CA SER A 424 -7.48 -15.51 14.87
C SER A 424 -6.67 -14.55 15.75
N LYS A 425 -5.33 -14.65 15.78
CA LYS A 425 -4.48 -13.75 16.59
C LYS A 425 -4.56 -12.29 16.13
N VAL A 426 -4.55 -12.04 14.84
CA VAL A 426 -4.74 -10.68 14.28
C VAL A 426 -6.15 -10.19 14.60
N GLN A 427 -7.17 -11.02 14.46
CA GLN A 427 -8.55 -10.70 14.81
C GLN A 427 -8.70 -10.39 16.31
N ASP A 428 -8.03 -11.16 17.17
CA ASP A 428 -8.02 -10.93 18.64
C ASP A 428 -7.32 -9.62 19.00
N LEU A 429 -6.21 -9.30 18.31
CA LEU A 429 -5.52 -8.02 18.47
C LEU A 429 -6.42 -6.86 18.05
N LEU A 430 -7.08 -6.99 16.89
CA LEU A 430 -8.02 -6.01 16.37
C LEU A 430 -9.20 -5.81 17.33
N SER A 431 -9.79 -6.90 17.82
CA SER A 431 -10.90 -6.86 18.78
C SER A 431 -10.49 -6.23 20.12
N ALA A 432 -9.26 -6.47 20.59
CA ALA A 432 -8.73 -5.82 21.79
C ALA A 432 -8.52 -4.31 21.58
N THR A 433 -8.11 -3.92 20.38
CA THR A 433 -7.93 -2.51 20.01
C THR A 433 -9.27 -1.80 19.88
N GLU A 434 -10.27 -2.43 19.24
CA GLU A 434 -11.65 -1.93 19.15
C GLU A 434 -12.29 -1.74 20.54
N GLN A 435 -12.14 -2.72 21.41
CA GLN A 435 -12.65 -2.61 22.79
C GLN A 435 -11.97 -1.50 23.58
N ALA A 436 -10.67 -1.29 23.40
CA ALA A 436 -9.94 -0.20 24.03
C ALA A 436 -10.41 1.17 23.51
N GLN A 437 -10.70 1.28 22.23
CA GLN A 437 -11.20 2.48 21.59
C GLN A 437 -12.64 2.81 22.02
N GLN A 438 -13.55 1.84 22.01
CA GLN A 438 -14.92 1.98 22.49
C GLN A 438 -14.98 2.41 23.96
N ARG A 439 -14.08 1.89 24.80
CA ARG A 439 -13.99 2.31 26.22
C ARG A 439 -13.47 3.73 26.36
N ALA A 440 -12.51 4.14 25.53
CA ALA A 440 -12.01 5.51 25.53
C ALA A 440 -13.09 6.52 25.07
N GLU A 441 -13.88 6.16 24.06
CA GLU A 441 -15.02 6.95 23.58
C GLU A 441 -16.14 7.04 24.61
N ALA A 442 -16.34 5.99 25.42
CA ALA A 442 -17.31 5.97 26.51
C ALA A 442 -16.82 6.67 27.79
N GLY A 443 -15.62 7.26 27.80
CA GLY A 443 -15.03 7.93 28.97
C GLY A 443 -14.72 6.98 30.15
N LEU A 444 -14.68 5.67 29.90
CA LEU A 444 -14.41 4.65 30.91
C LEU A 444 -12.88 4.50 31.10
N PRO A 445 -12.42 4.41 32.38
CA PRO A 445 -10.99 4.22 32.64
C PRO A 445 -10.50 2.91 32.00
N ASN A 446 -9.32 2.98 31.42
CA ASN A 446 -8.66 1.82 30.84
C ASN A 446 -8.28 0.87 32.00
N THR A 447 -9.08 -0.19 32.24
CA THR A 447 -8.85 -1.17 33.29
C THR A 447 -7.71 -2.13 32.96
N GLY A 448 -6.69 -1.67 32.26
CA GLY A 448 -5.43 -2.33 32.03
C GLY A 448 -4.59 -2.43 33.30
N GLY A 449 -5.17 -2.95 34.38
CA GLY A 449 -4.44 -3.31 35.58
C GLY A 449 -3.53 -4.49 35.32
N ASP A 450 -2.28 -4.27 35.63
CA ASP A 450 -1.14 -5.17 35.66
C ASP A 450 -1.44 -6.47 36.42
N ARG A 451 -2.10 -7.43 35.79
CA ARG A 451 -2.20 -8.83 36.25
C ARG A 451 -2.14 -9.79 35.06
N GLY A 452 -0.94 -10.27 34.79
CA GLY A 452 -0.74 -11.57 34.13
C GLY A 452 -1.33 -11.73 32.73
N ARG A 453 -1.46 -10.67 31.95
CA ARG A 453 -1.80 -10.77 30.53
C ARG A 453 -0.57 -11.25 29.79
N SER A 454 -0.63 -12.46 29.29
CA SER A 454 0.19 -12.90 28.19
C SER A 454 0.14 -11.77 27.14
N ARG A 455 1.22 -11.01 27.01
CA ARG A 455 1.42 -10.08 25.91
C ARG A 455 1.28 -10.93 24.66
N VAL A 456 0.26 -10.69 23.84
CA VAL A 456 0.21 -11.27 22.50
C VAL A 456 1.37 -10.62 21.76
N GLN A 457 2.52 -11.25 21.83
CA GLN A 457 3.69 -10.87 21.05
C GLN A 457 3.46 -11.48 19.68
N ILE A 458 3.17 -10.63 18.69
CA ILE A 458 3.12 -11.05 17.29
C ILE A 458 4.57 -11.25 16.89
N ASP A 459 4.96 -12.50 16.64
CA ASP A 459 6.26 -12.83 16.07
C ASP A 459 6.23 -12.65 14.55
N ALA A 460 7.38 -12.36 13.95
CA ALA A 460 7.55 -12.35 12.51
C ALA A 460 7.06 -13.66 11.87
N ASP A 461 7.39 -14.80 12.50
CA ASP A 461 6.93 -16.13 12.09
C ASP A 461 5.40 -16.29 12.13
N ASP A 462 4.69 -15.49 12.91
CA ASP A 462 3.22 -15.50 12.98
C ASP A 462 2.56 -14.82 11.75
N LEU A 463 3.29 -13.96 11.04
CA LEU A 463 2.78 -13.20 9.87
C LEU A 463 3.26 -13.74 8.53
N TYR A 464 4.24 -14.68 8.51
CA TYR A 464 4.83 -15.20 7.30
C TYR A 464 4.48 -16.67 7.08
N ASP A 465 3.93 -16.95 5.90
CA ASP A 465 3.76 -18.33 5.47
C ASP A 465 5.08 -18.88 4.91
N ALA A 466 5.85 -19.51 5.79
CA ALA A 466 7.08 -20.20 5.44
C ALA A 466 6.87 -21.43 4.56
N ALA A 467 5.62 -21.87 4.35
CA ALA A 467 5.32 -23.21 3.87
C ALA A 467 5.06 -23.31 2.35
N SER A 468 5.01 -22.21 1.61
CA SER A 468 4.76 -22.32 0.17
C SER A 468 5.92 -22.96 -0.59
N GLY A 469 7.16 -22.89 -0.07
CA GLY A 469 8.36 -23.35 -0.75
C GLY A 469 8.58 -22.66 -2.11
N LEU A 470 8.00 -21.47 -2.30
CA LEU A 470 8.03 -20.70 -3.55
C LEU A 470 8.64 -19.31 -3.29
N HIS A 471 9.43 -18.84 -4.23
CA HIS A 471 10.02 -17.50 -4.18
C HIS A 471 9.95 -16.78 -5.54
N LEU A 472 10.00 -15.44 -5.47
CA LEU A 472 10.04 -14.57 -6.64
C LEU A 472 11.41 -14.60 -7.28
N VAL A 473 11.47 -14.85 -8.58
CA VAL A 473 12.67 -14.75 -9.39
C VAL A 473 12.49 -13.60 -10.38
N MET A 474 13.49 -12.74 -10.47
CA MET A 474 13.48 -11.59 -11.38
C MET A 474 14.49 -11.77 -12.52
N GLU A 475 15.50 -12.62 -12.35
CA GLU A 475 16.53 -12.94 -13.34
C GLU A 475 16.67 -14.46 -13.51
N PRO A 476 16.87 -15.01 -14.70
CA PRO A 476 17.00 -14.30 -15.98
C PRO A 476 15.65 -13.83 -16.56
N ARG A 477 14.52 -14.24 -16.00
CA ARG A 477 13.16 -13.81 -16.34
C ARG A 477 12.29 -13.71 -15.09
N LEU A 478 11.27 -12.87 -15.14
CA LEU A 478 10.29 -12.76 -14.08
C LEU A 478 9.49 -14.06 -13.92
N GLY A 479 9.36 -14.53 -12.71
CA GLY A 479 8.57 -15.73 -12.39
C GLY A 479 8.63 -16.14 -10.93
N ILE A 480 8.10 -17.33 -10.67
CA ILE A 480 8.09 -18.01 -9.39
C ILE A 480 8.84 -19.32 -9.54
N GLN A 481 9.72 -19.62 -8.60
CA GLN A 481 10.45 -20.89 -8.56
C GLN A 481 10.28 -21.58 -7.23
N ARG A 482 10.44 -22.91 -7.24
CA ARG A 482 10.50 -23.68 -6.00
C ARG A 482 11.88 -23.53 -5.37
N VAL A 483 11.89 -23.40 -4.06
CA VAL A 483 13.12 -23.49 -3.27
C VAL A 483 13.76 -24.88 -3.52
N ALA A 484 15.03 -24.88 -3.86
CA ALA A 484 15.75 -26.12 -4.04
C ALA A 484 15.86 -26.82 -2.67
N VAL A 485 15.18 -27.94 -2.48
CA VAL A 485 15.41 -28.79 -1.31
C VAL A 485 16.82 -29.37 -1.43
N PRO A 486 17.73 -29.11 -0.47
CA PRO A 486 19.03 -29.78 -0.49
C PRO A 486 18.80 -31.30 -0.52
N SER A 487 19.32 -31.95 -1.56
CA SER A 487 19.33 -33.42 -1.57
C SER A 487 20.10 -33.90 -0.34
N VAL A 488 19.39 -34.50 0.62
CA VAL A 488 20.03 -35.20 1.72
C VAL A 488 20.76 -36.36 1.10
N SER A 489 22.08 -36.19 0.92
CA SER A 489 22.99 -37.26 0.51
C SER A 489 23.41 -38.12 1.71
#